data_f078da99020d28b34e5d51cc2525eeb8
#
_entry.id   f078da99020d28b34e5d51cc2525eeb8
#
_cell.length_a   1.000
_cell.length_b   1.000
_cell.length_c   1.000
_cell.angle_alpha   90.00
_cell.angle_beta   90.00
_cell.angle_gamma   90.00
#
_symmetry.space_group_name_H-M   'P 1'
#
loop_
_entity.id
_entity.type
_entity.pdbx_description
1 polymer ?
#
loop_
_entity_poly.entity_id
_entity_poly.type
_entity_poly.pdbx_seq_one_letter_code
_entity_poly.pdbx_strand_id
1 'polypeptide(L)'
;MDINSLAHTKWNCKYHIVFAPKYRRKVAYGKMKQDIADIANILSMLCKRKSVEIVEAEICPDHVHMLVKIPPSLSVSSFVGYLKGKSTLMIFERHANLKYKYGNRHFWCRGYYVDTVGKNAKKIQEYIQNQLQNDLEYD
;
A
#
# COMPACT_ATOMS: atom_id res chain seq x y z
N MET A 1 2.02 23.30 9.04
CA MET A 1 1.47 22.75 10.29
C MET A 1 0.99 23.90 11.13
N ASP A 2 -0.20 23.83 11.60
CA ASP A 2 -0.78 24.86 12.48
C ASP A 2 -0.36 24.60 13.94
N ILE A 3 0.60 25.35 14.42
CA ILE A 3 1.09 25.21 15.80
C ILE A 3 0.18 25.88 16.83
N ASN A 4 -0.86 26.58 16.39
CA ASN A 4 -1.78 27.28 17.29
C ASN A 4 -2.79 26.35 17.97
N SER A 5 -2.89 25.09 17.53
CA SER A 5 -3.81 24.11 18.11
C SER A 5 -3.09 23.01 18.88
N LEU A 6 -2.08 23.38 19.69
CA LEU A 6 -1.37 22.40 20.51
C LEU A 6 -2.23 21.84 21.66
N ALA A 7 -3.49 22.24 21.79
CA ALA A 7 -4.47 21.56 22.62
C ALA A 7 -4.73 20.14 22.14
N HIS A 8 -4.47 19.85 20.87
CA HIS A 8 -4.55 18.52 20.27
C HIS A 8 -3.17 18.08 19.82
N THR A 9 -2.92 16.77 19.83
CA THR A 9 -1.67 16.21 19.36
C THR A 9 -1.49 16.51 17.86
N LYS A 10 -0.40 17.17 17.53
CA LYS A 10 0.00 17.40 16.13
C LYS A 10 1.11 16.43 15.78
N TRP A 11 1.06 15.88 14.57
CA TRP A 11 2.03 14.90 14.14
C TRP A 11 2.21 14.91 12.63
N ASN A 12 3.37 14.46 12.20
CA ASN A 12 3.73 14.37 10.79
C ASN A 12 4.56 13.11 10.54
N CYS A 13 3.99 11.98 10.91
CA CYS A 13 4.66 10.68 10.81
C CYS A 13 4.38 10.08 9.44
N LYS A 14 5.27 10.35 8.49
CA LYS A 14 5.15 9.87 7.12
C LYS A 14 6.14 8.75 6.85
N TYR A 15 5.68 7.76 6.11
CA TYR A 15 6.48 6.58 5.77
C TYR A 15 6.28 6.22 4.31
N HIS A 16 7.37 5.86 3.67
CA HIS A 16 7.35 5.20 2.36
C HIS A 16 7.37 3.69 2.61
N ILE A 17 6.33 2.99 2.17
CA ILE A 17 6.17 1.55 2.40
C ILE A 17 6.04 0.86 1.04
N VAL A 18 6.80 -0.23 0.87
CA VAL A 18 6.74 -1.05 -0.33
C VAL A 18 6.50 -2.50 0.07
N PHE A 19 5.55 -3.14 -0.58
CA PHE A 19 5.32 -4.57 -0.41
C PHE A 19 4.83 -5.17 -1.73
N ALA A 20 4.88 -6.49 -1.83
CA ALA A 20 4.66 -7.16 -3.10
C ALA A 20 3.76 -8.38 -2.96
N PRO A 21 2.98 -8.73 -4.01
CA PRO A 21 2.28 -10.01 -4.06
C PRO A 21 3.26 -11.17 -4.01
N LYS A 22 2.82 -12.28 -3.43
CA LYS A 22 3.66 -13.48 -3.26
C LYS A 22 4.17 -14.02 -4.59
N TYR A 23 3.36 -13.94 -5.62
CA TYR A 23 3.75 -14.33 -6.98
C TYR A 23 3.85 -13.07 -7.82
N ARG A 24 5.03 -12.46 -7.81
CA ARG A 24 5.29 -11.18 -8.47
C ARG A 24 5.17 -11.25 -9.98
N ARG A 25 5.22 -12.44 -10.55
CA ARG A 25 5.23 -12.61 -11.99
C ARG A 25 3.84 -12.92 -12.50
N LYS A 26 3.40 -12.14 -13.46
CA LYS A 26 2.36 -12.50 -14.41
C LYS A 26 1.02 -12.86 -13.81
N VAL A 27 0.51 -12.01 -13.05
CA VAL A 27 -0.91 -11.98 -12.95
C VAL A 27 -1.35 -11.41 -14.29
N ALA A 28 -2.16 -12.17 -15.01
CA ALA A 28 -2.50 -11.92 -16.39
C ALA A 28 -2.94 -10.48 -16.66
N TYR A 29 -2.27 -9.83 -17.58
CA TYR A 29 -2.39 -8.41 -17.86
C TYR A 29 -3.79 -7.92 -18.23
N GLY A 30 -4.64 -8.73 -18.80
CA GLY A 30 -5.96 -8.29 -19.29
C GLY A 30 -7.02 -8.13 -18.20
N LYS A 31 -7.15 -9.12 -17.33
CA LYS A 31 -8.09 -9.10 -16.20
C LYS A 31 -7.57 -8.28 -15.02
N MET A 32 -6.29 -8.01 -14.99
CA MET A 32 -5.63 -7.41 -13.85
C MET A 32 -5.90 -5.94 -13.64
N LYS A 33 -6.23 -5.20 -14.67
CA LYS A 33 -6.54 -3.77 -14.49
C LYS A 33 -7.73 -3.58 -13.56
N GLN A 34 -8.75 -4.42 -13.67
CA GLN A 34 -9.90 -4.36 -12.77
C GLN A 34 -9.54 -4.88 -11.38
N ASP A 35 -8.77 -5.96 -11.30
CA ASP A 35 -8.32 -6.53 -10.04
C ASP A 35 -7.42 -5.53 -9.29
N ILE A 36 -6.52 -4.85 -9.99
CA ILE A 36 -5.66 -3.82 -9.41
C ILE A 36 -6.48 -2.66 -8.88
N ALA A 37 -7.49 -2.21 -9.63
CA ALA A 37 -8.36 -1.12 -9.18
C ALA A 37 -9.14 -1.52 -7.92
N ASP A 38 -9.64 -2.74 -7.85
CA ASP A 38 -10.34 -3.23 -6.68
C ASP A 38 -9.39 -3.40 -5.47
N ILE A 39 -8.19 -3.91 -5.71
CA ILE A 39 -7.16 -4.00 -4.66
C ILE A 39 -6.83 -2.61 -4.12
N ALA A 40 -6.70 -1.62 -5.00
CA ALA A 40 -6.47 -0.24 -4.60
C ALA A 40 -7.58 0.28 -3.69
N ASN A 41 -8.84 -0.01 -4.05
CA ASN A 41 -9.99 0.38 -3.24
C ASN A 41 -10.00 -0.32 -1.88
N ILE A 42 -9.66 -1.60 -1.84
CA ILE A 42 -9.56 -2.38 -0.59
C ILE A 42 -8.51 -1.75 0.33
N LEU A 43 -7.31 -1.50 -0.19
CA LEU A 43 -6.23 -0.91 0.60
C LEU A 43 -6.60 0.49 1.11
N SER A 44 -7.21 1.31 0.27
CA SER A 44 -7.64 2.65 0.65
C SER A 44 -8.68 2.62 1.78
N MET A 45 -9.65 1.72 1.68
CA MET A 45 -10.66 1.56 2.72
C MET A 45 -10.06 1.10 4.05
N LEU A 46 -9.13 0.15 3.99
CA LEU A 46 -8.46 -0.35 5.19
C LEU A 46 -7.59 0.71 5.85
N CYS A 47 -6.91 1.54 5.06
CA CYS A 47 -6.16 2.68 5.59
C CYS A 47 -7.09 3.64 6.34
N LYS A 48 -8.23 3.97 5.77
CA LYS A 48 -9.22 4.84 6.41
C LYS A 48 -9.68 4.30 7.75
N ARG A 49 -9.89 2.99 7.84
CA ARG A 49 -10.32 2.34 9.10
C ARG A 49 -9.31 2.51 10.23
N LYS A 50 -8.05 2.69 9.90
CA LYS A 50 -6.97 2.91 10.89
C LYS A 50 -6.53 4.36 10.98
N SER A 51 -7.28 5.28 10.39
CA SER A 51 -6.95 6.71 10.35
C SER A 51 -5.59 6.97 9.73
N VAL A 52 -5.19 6.14 8.77
CA VAL A 52 -3.98 6.30 8.00
C VAL A 52 -4.32 7.05 6.72
N GLU A 53 -3.66 8.19 6.51
CA GLU A 53 -3.84 9.00 5.32
C GLU A 53 -2.89 8.55 4.23
N ILE A 54 -3.43 8.28 3.05
CA ILE A 54 -2.62 8.00 1.86
C ILE A 54 -2.29 9.33 1.19
N VAL A 55 -1.01 9.68 1.20
CA VAL A 55 -0.51 10.89 0.50
C VAL A 55 -0.35 10.60 -0.97
N GLU A 56 0.24 9.45 -1.29
CA GLU A 56 0.44 8.96 -2.65
C GLU A 56 0.49 7.44 -2.61
N ALA A 57 -0.02 6.78 -3.63
CA ALA A 57 0.08 5.32 -3.75
C ALA A 57 0.07 4.92 -5.21
N GLU A 58 0.87 3.93 -5.54
CA GLU A 58 0.90 3.30 -6.86
C GLU A 58 0.85 1.79 -6.69
N ILE A 59 -0.10 1.18 -7.36
CA ILE A 59 -0.27 -0.27 -7.34
C ILE A 59 0.12 -0.80 -8.71
N CYS A 60 1.23 -1.50 -8.73
CA CYS A 60 1.75 -2.16 -9.91
C CYS A 60 1.45 -3.65 -9.83
N PRO A 61 1.50 -4.39 -10.96
CA PRO A 61 1.24 -5.83 -10.92
C PRO A 61 2.17 -6.61 -10.01
N ASP A 62 3.38 -6.13 -9.78
CA ASP A 62 4.40 -6.84 -9.02
C ASP A 62 4.76 -6.19 -7.68
N HIS A 63 4.22 -5.01 -7.38
CA HIS A 63 4.50 -4.35 -6.11
C HIS A 63 3.54 -3.20 -5.84
N VAL A 64 3.49 -2.78 -4.58
CA VAL A 64 2.74 -1.62 -4.12
C VAL A 64 3.71 -0.64 -3.48
N HIS A 65 3.64 0.63 -3.90
CA HIS A 65 4.34 1.74 -3.25
C HIS A 65 3.30 2.64 -2.59
N MET A 66 3.50 2.96 -1.32
CA MET A 66 2.62 3.85 -0.58
C MET A 66 3.42 4.88 0.18
N LEU A 67 3.02 6.13 0.07
CA LEU A 67 3.45 7.19 0.97
C LEU A 67 2.27 7.48 1.88
N VAL A 68 2.41 7.16 3.16
CA VAL A 68 1.30 7.22 4.12
C VAL A 68 1.68 8.02 5.36
N LYS A 69 0.66 8.61 5.96
CA LYS A 69 0.77 9.32 7.23
C LYS A 69 0.07 8.48 8.28
N ILE A 70 0.86 7.93 9.21
CA ILE A 70 0.39 6.98 10.22
C ILE A 70 0.29 7.68 11.57
N PRO A 71 -0.85 7.61 12.28
CA PRO A 71 -0.98 8.24 13.60
C PRO A 71 0.01 7.66 14.61
N PRO A 72 0.52 8.48 15.55
CA PRO A 72 1.54 8.02 16.50
C PRO A 72 1.11 6.85 17.38
N SER A 73 -0.19 6.66 17.56
CA SER A 73 -0.73 5.56 18.34
C SER A 73 -0.64 4.20 17.64
N LEU A 74 -0.28 4.18 16.36
CA LEU A 74 -0.25 2.96 15.55
C LEU A 74 1.17 2.71 15.06
N SER A 75 1.72 1.53 15.40
CA SER A 75 3.05 1.16 14.89
C SER A 75 2.97 0.77 13.41
N VAL A 76 4.08 0.96 12.71
CA VAL A 76 4.18 0.58 11.30
C VAL A 76 3.92 -0.92 11.15
N SER A 77 4.51 -1.75 12.00
CA SER A 77 4.35 -3.20 11.92
C SER A 77 2.90 -3.64 12.14
N SER A 78 2.21 -3.05 13.10
CA SER A 78 0.79 -3.33 13.34
C SER A 78 -0.07 -2.91 12.15
N PHE A 79 0.21 -1.74 11.60
CA PHE A 79 -0.52 -1.25 10.42
C PHE A 79 -0.33 -2.17 9.22
N VAL A 80 0.92 -2.50 8.88
CA VAL A 80 1.22 -3.34 7.72
C VAL A 80 0.66 -4.75 7.91
N GLY A 81 0.76 -5.30 9.11
CA GLY A 81 0.16 -6.60 9.44
C GLY A 81 -1.35 -6.60 9.23
N TYR A 82 -2.02 -5.58 9.73
CA TYR A 82 -3.46 -5.39 9.53
C TYR A 82 -3.79 -5.25 8.03
N LEU A 83 -3.08 -4.40 7.33
CA LEU A 83 -3.32 -4.11 5.93
C LEU A 83 -3.18 -5.37 5.06
N LYS A 84 -2.10 -6.12 5.26
CA LYS A 84 -1.85 -7.35 4.51
C LYS A 84 -2.85 -8.45 4.85
N GLY A 85 -3.12 -8.65 6.14
CA GLY A 85 -4.03 -9.70 6.59
C GLY A 85 -5.47 -9.47 6.13
N LYS A 86 -6.00 -8.29 6.38
CA LYS A 86 -7.37 -7.96 6.00
C LYS A 86 -7.54 -7.87 4.49
N SER A 87 -6.58 -7.30 3.77
CA SER A 87 -6.67 -7.23 2.32
C SER A 87 -6.63 -8.60 1.68
N THR A 88 -5.81 -9.53 2.20
CA THR A 88 -5.78 -10.92 1.71
C THR A 88 -7.17 -11.56 1.79
N LEU A 89 -7.85 -11.43 2.91
CA LEU A 89 -9.20 -12.00 3.08
C LEU A 89 -10.18 -11.39 2.08
N MET A 90 -10.16 -10.09 1.91
CA MET A 90 -11.07 -9.39 1.01
C MET A 90 -10.76 -9.68 -0.47
N ILE A 91 -9.48 -9.74 -0.83
CA ILE A 91 -9.06 -10.08 -2.19
C ILE A 91 -9.53 -11.48 -2.54
N PHE A 92 -9.32 -12.45 -1.67
CA PHE A 92 -9.70 -13.84 -1.93
C PHE A 92 -11.20 -14.05 -1.93
N GLU A 93 -11.95 -13.25 -1.18
CA GLU A 93 -13.41 -13.28 -1.20
C GLU A 93 -13.96 -12.76 -2.54
N ARG A 94 -13.41 -11.64 -3.02
CA ARG A 94 -13.88 -10.98 -4.25
C ARG A 94 -13.31 -11.60 -5.52
N HIS A 95 -12.13 -12.21 -5.43
CA HIS A 95 -11.39 -12.75 -6.57
C HIS A 95 -11.03 -14.21 -6.30
N ALA A 96 -12.01 -15.09 -6.39
CA ALA A 96 -11.86 -16.51 -6.07
C ALA A 96 -10.77 -17.20 -6.91
N ASN A 97 -10.60 -16.76 -8.17
CA ASN A 97 -9.55 -17.28 -9.04
C ASN A 97 -8.14 -17.02 -8.47
N LEU A 98 -7.94 -15.87 -7.84
CA LEU A 98 -6.66 -15.55 -7.19
C LEU A 98 -6.44 -16.40 -5.96
N LYS A 99 -7.51 -16.71 -5.22
CA LYS A 99 -7.43 -17.57 -4.03
C LYS A 99 -6.83 -18.94 -4.38
N TYR A 100 -7.30 -19.57 -5.45
CA TYR A 100 -6.76 -20.85 -5.89
C TYR A 100 -5.31 -20.75 -6.34
N LYS A 101 -4.99 -19.70 -7.10
CA LYS A 101 -3.63 -19.47 -7.57
C LYS A 101 -2.62 -19.30 -6.43
N TYR A 102 -3.03 -18.68 -5.32
CA TYR A 102 -2.18 -18.40 -4.17
C TYR A 102 -2.30 -19.44 -3.05
N GLY A 103 -2.95 -20.55 -3.30
CA GLY A 103 -3.05 -21.65 -2.34
C GLY A 103 -3.85 -21.35 -1.10
N ASN A 104 -4.80 -20.44 -1.17
CA ASN A 104 -5.72 -20.06 -0.09
C ASN A 104 -5.07 -19.46 1.17
N ARG A 105 -3.79 -19.07 1.13
CA ARG A 105 -3.08 -18.68 2.35
C ARG A 105 -2.68 -17.23 2.38
N HIS A 106 -1.80 -16.82 1.50
CA HIS A 106 -1.19 -15.50 1.55
C HIS A 106 -1.17 -14.88 0.17
N PHE A 107 -1.72 -13.70 0.05
CA PHE A 107 -1.64 -12.93 -1.18
C PHE A 107 -0.30 -12.19 -1.29
N TRP A 108 0.19 -11.66 -0.17
CA TRP A 108 1.40 -10.82 -0.14
C TRP A 108 2.64 -11.63 0.25
N CYS A 109 3.79 -11.21 -0.27
CA CYS A 109 5.08 -11.71 0.19
C CYS A 109 5.25 -11.39 1.67
N ARG A 110 6.02 -12.22 2.37
CA ARG A 110 6.44 -11.93 3.73
C ARG A 110 7.38 -10.71 3.69
N GLY A 111 7.20 -9.84 4.65
CA GLY A 111 8.05 -8.66 4.76
C GLY A 111 7.59 -7.46 3.94
N TYR A 112 8.28 -6.38 4.11
CA TYR A 112 8.02 -5.11 3.44
C TYR A 112 9.23 -4.21 3.62
N TYR A 113 9.35 -3.20 2.75
CA TYR A 113 10.31 -2.14 2.92
C TYR A 113 9.61 -0.95 3.56
N VAL A 114 10.26 -0.29 4.51
CA VAL A 114 9.76 0.95 5.10
C VAL A 114 10.89 1.93 5.30
N ASP A 115 10.62 3.19 4.98
CA ASP A 115 11.52 4.30 5.24
C ASP A 115 10.73 5.47 5.80
N THR A 116 11.35 6.21 6.71
CA THR A 116 10.75 7.42 7.25
C THR A 116 10.92 8.57 6.27
N VAL A 117 9.89 9.41 6.17
CA VAL A 117 9.90 10.56 5.27
C VAL A 117 9.70 11.83 6.09
N GLY A 118 10.70 12.69 6.06
CA GLY A 118 10.62 14.00 6.72
C GLY A 118 10.06 15.06 5.77
N LYS A 119 10.80 16.14 5.61
CA LYS A 119 10.41 17.28 4.77
C LYS A 119 10.45 16.99 3.26
N ASN A 120 10.92 15.80 2.86
CA ASN A 120 11.11 15.41 1.45
C ASN A 120 9.94 14.61 0.88
N ALA A 121 8.76 14.70 1.47
CA ALA A 121 7.57 13.95 1.01
C ALA A 121 7.30 14.16 -0.47
N LYS A 122 7.45 15.37 -0.98
CA LYS A 122 7.23 15.70 -2.38
C LYS A 122 8.20 14.96 -3.30
N LYS A 123 9.47 14.85 -2.90
CA LYS A 123 10.47 14.10 -3.68
C LYS A 123 10.17 12.62 -3.73
N ILE A 124 9.70 12.05 -2.63
CA ILE A 124 9.28 10.65 -2.57
C ILE A 124 8.06 10.40 -3.46
N GLN A 125 7.11 11.32 -3.46
CA GLN A 125 5.95 11.27 -4.35
C GLN A 125 6.39 11.21 -5.82
N GLU A 126 7.30 12.08 -6.21
CA GLU A 126 7.84 12.13 -7.58
C GLU A 126 8.58 10.84 -7.91
N TYR A 127 9.35 10.30 -6.96
CA TYR A 127 10.06 9.04 -7.14
C TYR A 127 9.09 7.88 -7.40
N ILE A 128 8.02 7.78 -6.65
CA ILE A 128 7.01 6.74 -6.84
C ILE A 128 6.40 6.82 -8.24
N GLN A 129 6.03 8.03 -8.67
CA GLN A 129 5.47 8.26 -10.00
C GLN A 129 6.45 7.88 -11.10
N ASN A 130 7.73 8.25 -10.96
CA ASN A 130 8.76 7.93 -11.93
C ASN A 130 9.04 6.42 -11.98
N GLN A 131 9.00 5.75 -10.83
CA GLN A 131 9.19 4.31 -10.74
C GLN A 131 8.10 3.56 -11.51
N LEU A 132 6.85 4.00 -11.34
CA LEU A 132 5.73 3.44 -12.08
C LEU A 132 5.91 3.61 -13.59
N GLN A 133 6.33 4.79 -14.04
CA GLN A 133 6.53 5.06 -15.45
C GLN A 133 7.65 4.20 -16.04
N ASN A 134 8.74 4.02 -15.30
CA ASN A 134 9.84 3.16 -15.71
C ASN A 134 9.38 1.70 -15.81
N ASP A 135 8.62 1.23 -14.84
CA ASP A 135 8.09 -0.14 -14.86
C ASP A 135 7.17 -0.37 -16.06
N LEU A 136 6.38 0.63 -16.43
CA LEU A 136 5.52 0.56 -17.61
C LEU A 136 6.30 0.56 -18.92
N GLU A 137 7.45 1.23 -18.95
CA GLU A 137 8.31 1.29 -20.15
C GLU A 137 9.09 0.00 -20.39
N TYR A 138 9.45 -0.73 -19.32
CA TYR A 138 10.27 -1.93 -19.40
C TYR A 138 9.45 -3.23 -19.39
N ASP A 139 8.20 -3.14 -19.24
CA ASP A 139 7.30 -4.26 -19.34
C ASP A 139 6.63 -4.26 -20.72
#